data_41f57159a13c02c7a448d8ac8f4a0043
#
_entry.id   41f57159a13c02c7a448d8ac8f4a0043
#
_cell.length_a   1.000
_cell.length_b   1.000
_cell.length_c   1.000
_cell.angle_alpha   90.00
_cell.angle_beta   90.00
_cell.angle_gamma   90.00
#
_symmetry.space_group_name_H-M   'P 1'
#
loop_
_entity.id
_entity.type
_entity.pdbx_description
1 polymer ?
#
loop_
_entity_poly.entity_id
_entity_poly.type
_entity_poly.pdbx_seq_one_letter_code
_entity_poly.pdbx_strand_id
1 'polypeptide(L)'
;MKNKLLLTTAIAGLTAITGFAHAETKLSGNMEQTFKASSIDSGDSGRGLGTEMNIGLSSSKDLDNGLKASYGFNLEFDADSSDSTNDVYFMTLSSGNISFSVARDNGQNLSSTVVPHISDQAGTVVDGESFGNVSTADAHNYDHVRLDAKAMGGTLTLRYAPDASNTYAGDSAIVDSGQSNSEIIYSGNLGVDGLAVQAGYSKLKANGSSNEDIKYDKYGIAYNFGQFAAGADIRREDSGTVASKVEKEAVRYGVTFAANDNLSFGLSYQETEKKTAGVKSANDEETILVGVGYNFGGLGIDLNYAQVDNLGHTANKDAEFFQIRTIQKF
;
A
#
# COMPACT_ATOMS: atom_id res chain seq x y z
N MET A 1 -19.36 -20.98 20.68
CA MET A 1 -18.52 -21.14 21.91
C MET A 1 -17.16 -21.81 21.65
N LYS A 2 -16.99 -22.66 20.61
CA LYS A 2 -15.69 -23.33 20.33
C LYS A 2 -14.57 -22.40 19.84
N ASN A 3 -14.90 -21.33 19.13
CA ASN A 3 -13.89 -20.42 18.54
C ASN A 3 -13.26 -19.45 19.56
N LYS A 4 -13.97 -19.09 20.62
CA LYS A 4 -13.39 -18.26 21.70
C LYS A 4 -12.30 -19.00 22.50
N LEU A 5 -12.42 -20.33 22.62
CA LEU A 5 -11.45 -21.14 23.36
C LEU A 5 -10.12 -21.29 22.59
N LEU A 6 -10.17 -21.35 21.26
CA LEU A 6 -8.97 -21.45 20.41
C LEU A 6 -8.14 -20.19 20.44
N LEU A 7 -8.76 -19.00 20.40
CA LEU A 7 -8.03 -17.73 20.47
C LEU A 7 -7.37 -17.52 21.81
N THR A 8 -8.09 -17.82 22.91
CA THR A 8 -7.55 -17.72 24.27
C THR A 8 -6.40 -18.71 24.52
N THR A 9 -6.46 -19.90 23.91
CA THR A 9 -5.42 -20.93 24.05
C THR A 9 -4.18 -20.59 23.24
N ALA A 10 -4.33 -19.96 22.07
CA ALA A 10 -3.21 -19.49 21.26
C ALA A 10 -2.44 -18.35 21.95
N ILE A 11 -3.16 -17.38 22.55
CA ILE A 11 -2.55 -16.28 23.32
C ILE A 11 -1.89 -16.80 24.59
N ALA A 12 -2.53 -17.73 25.33
CA ALA A 12 -1.93 -18.35 26.52
C ALA A 12 -0.73 -19.24 26.18
N GLY A 13 -0.71 -19.89 25.02
CA GLY A 13 0.43 -20.66 24.54
C GLY A 13 1.64 -19.80 24.21
N LEU A 14 1.44 -18.62 23.65
CA LEU A 14 2.49 -17.65 23.35
C LEU A 14 3.12 -17.02 24.60
N THR A 15 2.35 -16.83 25.66
CA THR A 15 2.87 -16.32 26.95
C THR A 15 3.58 -17.40 27.78
N ALA A 16 3.36 -18.69 27.49
CA ALA A 16 4.01 -19.80 28.20
C ALA A 16 5.40 -20.15 27.67
N ILE A 17 5.87 -19.55 26.55
CA ILE A 17 7.25 -19.69 26.06
C ILE A 17 8.19 -18.75 26.84
N THR A 18 8.08 -18.74 28.17
CA THR A 18 8.91 -17.93 29.07
C THR A 18 10.35 -18.45 29.25
N GLY A 19 10.76 -19.45 28.47
CA GLY A 19 12.13 -19.99 28.50
C GLY A 19 13.13 -19.28 27.59
N PHE A 20 12.67 -18.38 26.69
CA PHE A 20 13.54 -17.55 25.85
C PHE A 20 13.61 -16.15 26.44
N ALA A 21 14.56 -15.96 27.35
CA ALA A 21 14.84 -14.69 27.98
C ALA A 21 14.95 -13.60 26.90
N HIS A 22 14.09 -12.55 27.02
CA HIS A 22 14.17 -11.25 26.36
C HIS A 22 13.78 -11.12 24.87
N ALA A 23 12.87 -11.91 24.33
CA ALA A 23 12.17 -11.53 23.12
C ALA A 23 11.02 -10.58 23.45
N GLU A 24 11.06 -9.33 22.99
CA GLU A 24 9.94 -8.41 23.11
C GLU A 24 8.85 -8.83 22.10
N THR A 25 7.71 -9.31 22.59
CA THR A 25 6.57 -9.67 21.76
C THR A 25 5.51 -8.59 21.85
N LYS A 26 5.06 -8.09 20.71
CA LYS A 26 4.03 -7.05 20.61
C LYS A 26 2.80 -7.61 19.90
N LEU A 27 1.64 -7.33 20.47
CA LEU A 27 0.34 -7.49 19.85
C LEU A 27 -0.15 -6.11 19.44
N SER A 28 -0.65 -5.99 18.23
CA SER A 28 -1.21 -4.75 17.68
C SER A 28 -2.40 -5.09 16.81
N GLY A 29 -3.24 -4.11 16.54
CA GLY A 29 -4.33 -4.32 15.60
C GLY A 29 -5.11 -3.05 15.35
N ASN A 30 -6.02 -3.17 14.39
CA ASN A 30 -7.01 -2.14 14.12
C ASN A 30 -8.33 -2.79 13.70
N MET A 31 -9.39 -2.05 13.92
CA MET A 31 -10.71 -2.33 13.36
C MET A 31 -11.14 -1.13 12.54
N GLU A 32 -11.54 -1.38 11.33
CA GLU A 32 -12.01 -0.38 10.39
C GLU A 32 -13.46 -0.69 9.99
N GLN A 33 -14.27 0.36 9.91
CA GLN A 33 -15.61 0.31 9.32
C GLN A 33 -15.72 1.40 8.27
N THR A 34 -16.17 1.02 7.09
CA THR A 34 -16.27 1.91 5.94
C THR A 34 -17.67 1.86 5.35
N PHE A 35 -18.29 3.02 5.19
CA PHE A 35 -19.43 3.20 4.31
C PHE A 35 -18.94 3.83 3.01
N LYS A 36 -19.27 3.23 1.87
CA LYS A 36 -18.98 3.76 0.53
C LYS A 36 -20.29 3.94 -0.24
N ALA A 37 -20.36 5.00 -1.03
CA ALA A 37 -21.41 5.22 -2.01
C ALA A 37 -20.80 5.77 -3.30
N SER A 38 -21.29 5.30 -4.44
CA SER A 38 -20.86 5.75 -5.77
C SER A 38 -22.05 6.06 -6.67
N SER A 39 -21.86 7.04 -7.54
CA SER A 39 -22.73 7.34 -8.67
C SER A 39 -21.85 7.38 -9.93
N ILE A 40 -22.13 6.56 -10.92
CA ILE A 40 -21.36 6.45 -12.15
C ILE A 40 -22.27 6.71 -13.34
N ASP A 41 -21.92 7.64 -14.20
CA ASP A 41 -22.65 7.92 -15.43
C ASP A 41 -22.62 6.68 -16.36
N SER A 42 -23.77 6.30 -16.88
CA SER A 42 -23.95 5.12 -17.73
C SER A 42 -23.65 3.76 -17.10
N GLY A 43 -23.51 3.68 -15.79
CA GLY A 43 -23.06 2.45 -15.12
C GLY A 43 -23.73 2.18 -13.79
N ASP A 44 -23.07 1.34 -13.03
CA ASP A 44 -23.53 0.88 -11.73
C ASP A 44 -23.31 1.94 -10.67
N SER A 45 -24.37 2.40 -10.05
CA SER A 45 -24.32 3.18 -8.82
C SER A 45 -24.55 2.25 -7.64
N GLY A 46 -23.78 2.40 -6.60
CA GLY A 46 -23.80 1.49 -5.48
C GLY A 46 -23.59 2.15 -4.12
N ARG A 47 -23.88 1.40 -3.08
CA ARG A 47 -23.54 1.76 -1.70
C ARG A 47 -23.33 0.50 -0.90
N GLY A 48 -22.40 0.52 0.05
CA GLY A 48 -22.08 -0.63 0.87
C GLY A 48 -21.46 -0.24 2.21
N LEU A 49 -21.44 -1.21 3.10
CA LEU A 49 -20.69 -1.17 4.36
C LEU A 49 -19.64 -2.26 4.31
N GLY A 50 -18.40 -1.91 4.61
CA GLY A 50 -17.29 -2.84 4.80
C GLY A 50 -16.81 -2.82 6.25
N THR A 51 -16.30 -3.93 6.71
CA THR A 51 -15.59 -4.02 8.00
C THR A 51 -14.33 -4.85 7.80
N GLU A 52 -13.21 -4.31 8.22
CA GLU A 52 -11.91 -4.96 8.21
C GLU A 52 -11.34 -4.99 9.63
N MET A 53 -10.73 -6.07 10.02
CA MET A 53 -10.01 -6.17 11.28
C MET A 53 -8.65 -6.82 11.05
N ASN A 54 -7.60 -6.14 11.48
CA ASN A 54 -6.24 -6.61 11.43
C ASN A 54 -5.71 -6.93 12.84
N ILE A 55 -5.06 -8.09 13.00
CA ILE A 55 -4.36 -8.48 14.22
C ILE A 55 -2.93 -8.84 13.88
N GLY A 56 -1.98 -8.05 14.35
CA GLY A 56 -0.56 -8.24 14.15
C GLY A 56 0.16 -8.80 15.37
N LEU A 57 1.04 -9.75 15.16
CA LEU A 57 1.99 -10.23 16.14
C LEU A 57 3.40 -10.01 15.63
N SER A 58 4.26 -9.40 16.45
CA SER A 58 5.68 -9.28 16.13
C SER A 58 6.54 -9.56 17.34
N SER A 59 7.76 -10.01 17.10
CA SER A 59 8.76 -10.24 18.14
C SER A 59 10.16 -9.91 17.63
N SER A 60 11.04 -9.49 18.52
CA SER A 60 12.42 -9.24 18.20
C SER A 60 13.36 -9.67 19.33
N LYS A 61 14.58 -10.06 18.97
CA LYS A 61 15.64 -10.48 19.89
C LYS A 61 17.00 -10.02 19.38
N ASP A 62 17.78 -9.45 20.29
CA ASP A 62 19.20 -9.24 20.05
C ASP A 62 19.95 -10.57 20.17
N LEU A 63 20.84 -10.85 19.22
CA LEU A 63 21.66 -12.04 19.15
C LEU A 63 23.05 -11.77 19.71
N ASP A 64 23.72 -12.82 20.21
CA ASP A 64 25.04 -12.71 20.86
C ASP A 64 26.15 -12.15 19.95
N ASN A 65 25.96 -12.21 18.63
CA ASN A 65 26.90 -11.67 17.62
C ASN A 65 26.64 -10.21 17.22
N GLY A 66 25.76 -9.51 17.94
CA GLY A 66 25.40 -8.11 17.67
C GLY A 66 24.38 -7.92 16.54
N LEU A 67 23.82 -8.99 16.00
CA LEU A 67 22.67 -8.94 15.10
C LEU A 67 21.36 -8.85 15.89
N LYS A 68 20.34 -8.30 15.26
CA LYS A 68 18.96 -8.36 15.75
C LYS A 68 18.14 -9.20 14.81
N ALA A 69 17.49 -10.23 15.36
CA ALA A 69 16.47 -11.01 14.65
C ALA A 69 15.08 -10.49 15.00
N SER A 70 14.21 -10.35 14.02
CA SER A 70 12.80 -10.02 14.23
C SER A 70 11.93 -10.81 13.27
N TYR A 71 10.71 -11.08 13.70
CA TYR A 71 9.68 -11.71 12.88
C TYR A 71 8.32 -11.15 13.24
N GLY A 72 7.38 -11.27 12.31
CA GLY A 72 6.00 -10.90 12.55
C GLY A 72 5.09 -11.42 11.46
N PHE A 73 3.80 -11.38 11.75
CA PHE A 73 2.74 -11.64 10.79
C PHE A 73 1.50 -10.83 11.15
N ASN A 74 0.64 -10.62 10.15
CA ASN A 74 -0.66 -9.99 10.30
C ASN A 74 -1.75 -10.94 9.82
N LEU A 75 -2.84 -11.03 10.57
CA LEU A 75 -4.07 -11.70 10.19
C LEU A 75 -5.11 -10.64 9.88
N GLU A 76 -5.64 -10.69 8.67
CA GLU A 76 -6.70 -9.83 8.21
C GLU A 76 -8.02 -10.60 8.15
N PHE A 77 -9.09 -9.95 8.59
CA PHE A 77 -10.45 -10.46 8.62
C PHE A 77 -11.37 -9.43 7.98
N ASP A 78 -11.86 -9.74 6.79
CA ASP A 78 -12.86 -8.96 6.09
C ASP A 78 -14.25 -9.52 6.33
N ALA A 79 -15.22 -8.67 6.63
CA ALA A 79 -16.59 -9.11 6.87
C ALA A 79 -17.31 -9.57 5.59
N ASP A 80 -16.83 -9.17 4.43
CA ASP A 80 -17.33 -9.49 3.10
C ASP A 80 -16.64 -10.70 2.46
N SER A 81 -15.57 -11.20 3.09
CA SER A 81 -14.81 -12.38 2.69
C SER A 81 -15.02 -13.52 3.66
N SER A 82 -15.17 -14.74 3.14
CA SER A 82 -15.25 -15.95 3.96
C SER A 82 -13.88 -16.40 4.47
N ASP A 83 -12.82 -15.83 3.98
CA ASP A 83 -11.45 -16.26 4.22
C ASP A 83 -10.68 -15.22 5.03
N SER A 84 -10.02 -15.65 6.11
CA SER A 84 -8.98 -14.88 6.74
C SER A 84 -7.71 -15.02 5.90
N THR A 85 -7.11 -13.90 5.53
CA THR A 85 -5.86 -13.89 4.78
C THR A 85 -4.68 -13.61 5.69
N ASN A 86 -3.56 -14.27 5.45
CA ASN A 86 -2.27 -13.95 6.05
C ASN A 86 -1.48 -13.12 5.04
N ASP A 87 -1.75 -11.82 5.02
CA ASP A 87 -1.23 -10.95 3.98
C ASP A 87 0.19 -10.48 4.27
N VAL A 88 0.51 -10.29 5.52
CA VAL A 88 1.80 -9.73 5.94
C VAL A 88 2.57 -10.73 6.76
N TYR A 89 3.78 -11.05 6.36
CA TYR A 89 4.75 -11.71 7.23
C TYR A 89 6.18 -11.24 6.92
N PHE A 90 7.04 -11.37 7.90
CA PHE A 90 8.46 -11.10 7.72
C PHE A 90 9.33 -11.86 8.72
N MET A 91 10.53 -12.18 8.26
CA MET A 91 11.67 -12.57 9.09
C MET A 91 12.84 -11.67 8.69
N THR A 92 13.43 -10.96 9.63
CA THR A 92 14.48 -9.98 9.38
C THR A 92 15.69 -10.23 10.27
N LEU A 93 16.87 -10.14 9.68
CA LEU A 93 18.15 -9.99 10.37
C LEU A 93 18.69 -8.60 10.11
N SER A 94 19.06 -7.85 11.16
CA SER A 94 19.57 -6.51 11.02
C SER A 94 20.87 -6.29 11.80
N SER A 95 21.72 -5.41 11.26
CA SER A 95 22.93 -4.93 11.90
C SER A 95 23.17 -3.48 11.53
N GLY A 96 23.17 -2.58 12.53
CA GLY A 96 23.32 -1.15 12.29
C GLY A 96 22.29 -0.61 11.28
N ASN A 97 22.78 -0.11 10.14
CA ASN A 97 21.96 0.50 9.11
C ASN A 97 21.48 -0.47 8.01
N ILE A 98 21.82 -1.76 8.11
CA ILE A 98 21.50 -2.75 7.08
C ILE A 98 20.57 -3.81 7.67
N SER A 99 19.56 -4.21 6.92
CA SER A 99 18.74 -5.37 7.24
C SER A 99 18.46 -6.23 6.01
N PHE A 100 18.42 -7.53 6.24
CA PHE A 100 18.00 -8.52 5.26
C PHE A 100 16.73 -9.21 5.75
N SER A 101 15.74 -9.35 4.85
CA SER A 101 14.45 -9.94 5.20
C SER A 101 13.99 -10.95 4.15
N VAL A 102 13.20 -11.92 4.60
CA VAL A 102 12.25 -12.67 3.78
C VAL A 102 10.87 -12.20 4.23
N ALA A 103 10.04 -11.77 3.30
CA ALA A 103 8.79 -11.08 3.65
C ALA A 103 7.76 -11.13 2.53
N ARG A 104 6.51 -10.81 2.88
CA ARG A 104 5.40 -10.46 2.00
C ARG A 104 4.67 -9.27 2.61
N ASP A 105 4.22 -8.33 1.78
CA ASP A 105 3.47 -7.12 2.17
C ASP A 105 4.07 -6.34 3.35
N ASN A 106 5.38 -6.38 3.49
CA ASN A 106 6.10 -5.74 4.58
C ASN A 106 7.08 -4.68 4.11
N GLY A 107 7.02 -3.50 4.75
CA GLY A 107 7.92 -2.38 4.53
C GLY A 107 7.43 -1.39 3.48
N GLN A 108 8.34 -0.62 2.89
CA GLN A 108 8.02 0.39 1.89
C GLN A 108 7.49 -0.26 0.61
N ASN A 109 6.56 0.37 -0.07
CA ASN A 109 6.05 -0.06 -1.36
C ASN A 109 5.97 1.11 -2.36
N LEU A 110 5.89 0.79 -3.66
CA LEU A 110 5.75 1.79 -4.72
C LEU A 110 4.31 2.31 -4.82
N SER A 111 3.31 1.57 -4.34
CA SER A 111 1.92 2.00 -4.33
C SER A 111 1.67 3.13 -3.31
N SER A 112 2.43 3.19 -2.21
CA SER A 112 2.31 4.28 -1.23
C SER A 112 2.62 5.63 -1.86
N THR A 113 2.04 6.71 -1.37
CA THR A 113 2.30 8.08 -1.85
C THR A 113 2.89 8.95 -0.76
N VAL A 114 3.76 9.88 -1.15
CA VAL A 114 4.21 10.98 -0.27
C VAL A 114 3.30 12.20 -0.36
N VAL A 115 2.37 12.23 -1.32
CA VAL A 115 1.43 13.33 -1.50
C VAL A 115 0.48 13.37 -0.30
N PRO A 116 0.38 14.49 0.42
CA PRO A 116 -0.49 14.61 1.58
C PRO A 116 -1.97 14.41 1.21
N HIS A 117 -2.68 13.60 2.02
CA HIS A 117 -4.10 13.30 1.88
C HIS A 117 -4.71 12.96 3.25
N ILE A 118 -6.03 12.95 3.37
CA ILE A 118 -6.70 12.74 4.67
C ILE A 118 -6.79 11.26 5.03
N SER A 119 -6.91 10.37 4.06
CA SER A 119 -7.09 8.95 4.31
C SER A 119 -6.08 8.14 3.51
N ASP A 120 -5.47 7.14 4.13
CA ASP A 120 -4.62 6.17 3.44
C ASP A 120 -5.39 5.40 2.37
N GLN A 121 -6.72 5.36 2.51
CA GLN A 121 -7.65 4.78 1.56
C GLN A 121 -8.18 5.77 0.51
N ALA A 122 -7.64 6.98 0.44
CA ALA A 122 -8.02 7.94 -0.57
C ALA A 122 -7.82 7.41 -2.01
N GLY A 123 -6.98 6.39 -2.19
CA GLY A 123 -6.82 5.66 -3.44
C GLY A 123 -7.89 4.62 -3.72
N THR A 124 -8.69 4.22 -2.73
CA THR A 124 -9.73 3.18 -2.84
C THR A 124 -11.14 3.74 -2.68
N VAL A 125 -11.32 5.05 -2.64
CA VAL A 125 -12.65 5.67 -2.69
C VAL A 125 -13.36 5.28 -3.99
N VAL A 126 -12.60 5.12 -5.05
CA VAL A 126 -13.04 4.57 -6.34
C VAL A 126 -12.85 3.06 -6.29
N ASP A 127 -13.93 2.35 -6.13
CA ASP A 127 -14.02 0.91 -5.90
C ASP A 127 -13.05 0.08 -6.78
N GLY A 128 -12.02 -0.52 -6.16
CA GLY A 128 -11.00 -1.31 -6.86
C GLY A 128 -10.09 -0.55 -7.82
N GLU A 129 -10.33 0.73 -8.02
CA GLU A 129 -9.53 1.60 -8.85
C GLU A 129 -8.58 2.41 -7.95
N SER A 130 -7.33 2.04 -7.93
CA SER A 130 -6.31 2.92 -7.37
C SER A 130 -6.37 4.26 -8.12
N PHE A 131 -6.19 5.38 -7.42
CA PHE A 131 -6.06 6.68 -8.05
C PHE A 131 -5.24 6.56 -9.33
N GLY A 132 -5.89 6.77 -10.49
CA GLY A 132 -5.28 6.82 -11.79
C GLY A 132 -4.98 5.51 -12.46
N ASN A 133 -5.60 4.40 -12.08
CA ASN A 133 -5.49 3.14 -12.83
C ASN A 133 -4.04 2.79 -13.28
N VAL A 134 -3.04 3.28 -12.55
CA VAL A 134 -1.64 2.91 -12.77
C VAL A 134 -1.37 1.73 -11.87
N SER A 135 -1.40 0.53 -12.46
CA SER A 135 -1.12 -0.72 -11.77
C SER A 135 0.30 -0.72 -11.23
N THR A 136 0.46 -1.11 -9.99
CA THR A 136 1.77 -1.28 -9.40
C THR A 136 2.24 -2.71 -9.61
N ALA A 137 3.25 -2.90 -10.46
CA ALA A 137 3.99 -4.16 -10.51
C ALA A 137 4.92 -4.24 -9.28
N ASP A 138 4.33 -4.22 -8.09
CA ASP A 138 5.06 -4.06 -6.84
C ASP A 138 5.56 -5.42 -6.33
N ALA A 139 6.88 -5.59 -6.18
CA ALA A 139 7.46 -6.81 -5.62
C ALA A 139 7.04 -7.05 -4.16
N HIS A 140 6.55 -6.03 -3.49
CA HIS A 140 6.02 -6.07 -2.15
C HIS A 140 4.86 -7.08 -2.00
N ASN A 141 3.99 -7.22 -3.01
CA ASN A 141 2.81 -8.08 -2.97
C ASN A 141 3.11 -9.58 -3.12
N TYR A 142 4.38 -9.95 -3.32
CA TYR A 142 4.81 -11.33 -3.51
C TYR A 142 5.76 -11.75 -2.39
N ASP A 143 5.97 -13.06 -2.26
CA ASP A 143 7.03 -13.59 -1.40
C ASP A 143 8.39 -13.15 -1.95
N HIS A 144 9.13 -12.37 -1.19
CA HIS A 144 10.34 -11.73 -1.66
C HIS A 144 11.49 -11.78 -0.65
N VAL A 145 12.69 -11.68 -1.16
CA VAL A 145 13.86 -11.31 -0.37
C VAL A 145 14.07 -9.80 -0.47
N ARG A 146 14.45 -9.17 0.65
CA ARG A 146 14.62 -7.73 0.76
C ARG A 146 15.92 -7.36 1.45
N LEU A 147 16.60 -6.36 0.92
CA LEU A 147 17.73 -5.68 1.54
C LEU A 147 17.40 -4.22 1.75
N ASP A 148 17.47 -3.75 2.99
CA ASP A 148 17.32 -2.34 3.33
C ASP A 148 18.65 -1.77 3.78
N ALA A 149 18.94 -0.54 3.35
CA ALA A 149 20.08 0.25 3.81
C ALA A 149 19.61 1.65 4.20
N LYS A 150 19.81 2.02 5.47
CA LYS A 150 19.52 3.38 5.96
C LYS A 150 20.62 4.32 5.55
N ALA A 151 20.28 5.34 4.77
CA ALA A 151 21.21 6.37 4.28
C ALA A 151 20.46 7.67 3.98
N MET A 152 21.13 8.81 4.11
CA MET A 152 20.65 10.13 3.69
C MET A 152 19.25 10.48 4.27
N GLY A 153 19.02 10.16 5.55
CA GLY A 153 17.73 10.42 6.21
C GLY A 153 16.58 9.55 5.73
N GLY A 154 16.87 8.43 5.08
CA GLY A 154 15.86 7.51 4.55
C GLY A 154 16.34 6.08 4.46
N THR A 155 15.61 5.27 3.71
CA THR A 155 15.91 3.86 3.48
C THR A 155 15.92 3.58 1.98
N LEU A 156 17.01 3.00 1.50
CA LEU A 156 17.09 2.36 0.20
C LEU A 156 16.70 0.89 0.37
N THR A 157 15.70 0.45 -0.36
CA THR A 157 15.17 -0.92 -0.36
C THR A 157 15.40 -1.57 -1.72
N LEU A 158 15.95 -2.76 -1.71
CA LEU A 158 16.04 -3.65 -2.88
C LEU A 158 15.18 -4.88 -2.59
N ARG A 159 14.33 -5.29 -3.54
CA ARG A 159 13.51 -6.49 -3.46
C ARG A 159 13.66 -7.36 -4.69
N TYR A 160 13.53 -8.66 -4.45
CA TYR A 160 13.43 -9.65 -5.51
C TYR A 160 12.43 -10.73 -5.12
N ALA A 161 11.34 -10.84 -5.88
CA ALA A 161 10.38 -11.93 -5.80
C ALA A 161 10.70 -12.94 -6.92
N PRO A 162 11.17 -14.15 -6.57
CA PRO A 162 11.54 -15.16 -7.57
C PRO A 162 10.34 -15.73 -8.31
N ASP A 163 9.17 -15.72 -7.68
CA ASP A 163 7.88 -16.10 -8.27
C ASP A 163 6.83 -15.02 -7.99
N ALA A 164 6.37 -14.37 -9.03
CA ALA A 164 5.39 -13.29 -8.99
C ALA A 164 4.07 -13.71 -9.65
N SER A 165 3.66 -14.98 -9.52
CA SER A 165 2.42 -15.50 -10.08
C SER A 165 1.24 -15.54 -9.12
N ASN A 166 1.41 -15.11 -7.86
CA ASN A 166 0.47 -15.33 -6.77
C ASN A 166 0.14 -16.81 -6.49
N THR A 167 0.94 -17.73 -7.04
CA THR A 167 0.76 -19.15 -6.75
C THR A 167 1.51 -19.48 -5.46
N TYR A 168 0.77 -19.75 -4.41
CA TYR A 168 1.36 -20.15 -3.12
C TYR A 168 1.97 -21.54 -3.24
N ALA A 169 3.28 -21.63 -3.04
CA ALA A 169 4.02 -22.88 -3.21
C ALA A 169 4.12 -23.68 -1.91
N GLY A 170 3.81 -23.16 -0.74
CA GLY A 170 4.07 -23.84 0.53
C GLY A 170 5.55 -24.32 0.65
N ASP A 171 5.85 -25.15 1.64
CA ASP A 171 7.20 -25.68 1.90
C ASP A 171 7.54 -26.95 1.10
N SER A 172 6.58 -27.52 0.37
CA SER A 172 6.71 -28.79 -0.33
C SER A 172 6.69 -28.70 -1.86
N ALA A 173 6.46 -27.52 -2.44
CA ALA A 173 6.39 -27.33 -3.88
C ALA A 173 7.24 -26.13 -4.33
N ILE A 174 8.05 -26.36 -5.37
CA ILE A 174 8.68 -25.27 -6.11
C ILE A 174 7.80 -25.01 -7.31
N VAL A 175 7.21 -23.81 -7.37
CA VAL A 175 6.43 -23.35 -8.51
C VAL A 175 7.30 -22.39 -9.31
N ASP A 176 7.57 -22.73 -10.56
CA ASP A 176 8.21 -21.81 -11.51
C ASP A 176 7.15 -21.31 -12.48
N SER A 177 6.60 -20.15 -12.19
CA SER A 177 5.66 -19.48 -13.10
C SER A 177 6.36 -18.82 -14.29
N GLY A 178 7.68 -18.76 -14.26
CA GLY A 178 8.45 -17.96 -15.21
C GLY A 178 8.34 -16.46 -15.03
N GLN A 179 7.61 -16.00 -14.00
CA GLN A 179 7.47 -14.60 -13.62
C GLN A 179 8.36 -14.29 -12.42
N SER A 180 9.05 -13.17 -12.46
CA SER A 180 9.80 -12.68 -11.32
C SER A 180 9.65 -11.16 -11.23
N ASN A 181 9.72 -10.60 -10.03
CA ASN A 181 9.68 -9.16 -9.85
C ASN A 181 10.96 -8.67 -9.17
N SER A 182 11.48 -7.56 -9.62
CA SER A 182 12.61 -6.85 -9.03
C SER A 182 12.27 -5.39 -8.81
N GLU A 183 12.67 -4.86 -7.65
CA GLU A 183 12.29 -3.52 -7.23
C GLU A 183 13.45 -2.81 -6.52
N ILE A 184 13.52 -1.51 -6.74
CA ILE A 184 14.38 -0.58 -5.99
C ILE A 184 13.55 0.62 -5.57
N ILE A 185 13.58 0.98 -4.27
CA ILE A 185 12.89 2.14 -3.71
C ILE A 185 13.85 2.89 -2.80
N TYR A 186 13.84 4.21 -2.89
CA TYR A 186 14.30 5.11 -1.84
C TYR A 186 13.10 5.86 -1.27
N SER A 187 13.00 5.94 0.06
CA SER A 187 12.02 6.79 0.75
C SER A 187 12.66 7.42 1.98
N GLY A 188 12.53 8.72 2.13
CA GLY A 188 13.14 9.44 3.24
C GLY A 188 13.03 10.96 3.10
N ASN A 189 13.85 11.66 3.88
CA ASN A 189 13.84 13.13 3.93
C ASN A 189 15.14 13.80 3.44
N LEU A 190 16.07 13.03 2.91
CA LEU A 190 17.40 13.52 2.46
C LEU A 190 18.16 14.32 3.54
N GLY A 191 17.83 14.12 4.83
CA GLY A 191 18.41 14.90 5.94
C GLY A 191 17.80 16.29 6.12
N VAL A 192 16.65 16.57 5.49
CA VAL A 192 15.95 17.86 5.61
C VAL A 192 14.65 17.66 6.39
N ASP A 193 14.49 18.37 7.50
CA ASP A 193 13.28 18.28 8.32
C ASP A 193 12.05 18.78 7.54
N GLY A 194 10.93 18.07 7.69
CA GLY A 194 9.68 18.36 6.99
C GLY A 194 9.65 17.87 5.53
N LEU A 195 10.78 17.52 4.92
CA LEU A 195 10.82 16.97 3.56
C LEU A 195 10.45 15.48 3.58
N ALA A 196 9.66 15.04 2.60
CA ALA A 196 9.47 13.64 2.27
C ALA A 196 9.73 13.44 0.77
N VAL A 197 10.55 12.47 0.42
CA VAL A 197 10.82 12.08 -0.96
C VAL A 197 10.66 10.58 -1.12
N GLN A 198 10.16 10.16 -2.27
CA GLN A 198 10.14 8.77 -2.68
C GLN A 198 10.52 8.68 -4.15
N ALA A 199 11.39 7.73 -4.48
CA ALA A 199 11.73 7.40 -5.84
C ALA A 199 11.87 5.89 -5.94
N GLY A 200 11.35 5.28 -7.00
CA GLY A 200 11.48 3.85 -7.16
C GLY A 200 11.14 3.37 -8.56
N TYR A 201 11.55 2.14 -8.79
CA TYR A 201 11.36 1.42 -10.04
C TYR A 201 11.09 -0.04 -9.73
N SER A 202 10.12 -0.64 -10.42
CA SER A 202 9.93 -2.09 -10.40
C SER A 202 9.81 -2.65 -11.82
N LYS A 203 10.14 -3.93 -11.94
CA LYS A 203 10.03 -4.68 -13.18
C LYS A 203 9.50 -6.07 -12.89
N LEU A 204 8.28 -6.33 -13.33
CA LEU A 204 7.67 -7.65 -13.35
C LEU A 204 7.97 -8.29 -14.72
N LYS A 205 8.74 -9.38 -14.72
CA LYS A 205 9.00 -10.16 -15.91
C LYS A 205 7.73 -10.89 -16.33
N ALA A 206 7.32 -10.69 -17.58
CA ALA A 206 6.14 -11.35 -18.12
C ALA A 206 6.39 -12.84 -18.35
N ASN A 207 5.32 -13.64 -18.24
CA ASN A 207 5.32 -15.02 -18.66
C ASN A 207 4.83 -15.12 -20.12
N GLY A 208 5.63 -15.80 -20.95
CA GLY A 208 5.32 -16.03 -22.34
C GLY A 208 5.82 -14.94 -23.28
N SER A 209 6.06 -15.32 -24.56
CA SER A 209 6.67 -14.45 -25.57
C SER A 209 5.73 -13.38 -26.15
N SER A 210 4.45 -13.42 -25.81
CA SER A 210 3.45 -12.48 -26.32
C SER A 210 3.21 -11.28 -25.40
N ASN A 211 3.72 -11.33 -24.17
CA ASN A 211 3.52 -10.29 -23.17
C ASN A 211 4.79 -9.45 -23.02
N GLU A 212 4.62 -8.14 -22.84
CA GLU A 212 5.69 -7.25 -22.43
C GLU A 212 5.92 -7.35 -20.92
N ASP A 213 7.17 -7.15 -20.49
CA ASP A 213 7.45 -6.94 -19.06
C ASP A 213 6.72 -5.71 -18.56
N ILE A 214 6.08 -5.80 -17.40
CA ILE A 214 5.48 -4.64 -16.77
C ILE A 214 6.58 -3.85 -16.06
N LYS A 215 6.68 -2.57 -16.37
CA LYS A 215 7.61 -1.64 -15.73
C LYS A 215 6.82 -0.55 -15.05
N TYR A 216 7.27 -0.19 -13.88
CA TYR A 216 6.65 0.86 -13.09
C TYR A 216 7.73 1.76 -12.51
N ASP A 217 7.60 3.06 -12.64
CA ASP A 217 8.44 4.03 -11.95
C ASP A 217 7.61 5.12 -11.27
N LYS A 218 8.17 5.63 -10.20
CA LYS A 218 7.55 6.65 -9.36
C LYS A 218 8.57 7.62 -8.80
N TYR A 219 8.17 8.88 -8.76
CA TYR A 219 8.91 9.96 -8.12
C TYR A 219 7.93 10.86 -7.38
N GLY A 220 8.20 11.13 -6.11
CA GLY A 220 7.33 11.96 -5.30
C GLY A 220 8.12 12.82 -4.33
N ILE A 221 7.59 13.99 -4.04
CA ILE A 221 8.11 14.94 -3.09
C ILE A 221 6.97 15.59 -2.32
N ALA A 222 7.15 15.76 -1.02
CA ALA A 222 6.24 16.55 -0.19
C ALA A 222 7.01 17.33 0.86
N TYR A 223 6.45 18.41 1.33
CA TYR A 223 7.01 19.23 2.39
C TYR A 223 5.95 19.63 3.41
N ASN A 224 6.31 19.44 4.68
CA ASN A 224 5.50 19.86 5.83
C ASN A 224 6.06 21.18 6.39
N PHE A 225 5.21 22.21 6.44
CA PHE A 225 5.55 23.55 6.91
C PHE A 225 4.58 24.02 8.01
N GLY A 226 4.59 23.27 9.10
CA GLY A 226 3.75 23.54 10.28
C GLY A 226 2.38 22.92 10.15
N GLN A 227 1.32 23.72 10.08
CA GLN A 227 -0.05 23.22 9.94
C GLN A 227 -0.38 22.78 8.50
N PHE A 228 0.49 23.05 7.53
CA PHE A 228 0.28 22.69 6.13
C PHE A 228 1.30 21.62 5.71
N ALA A 229 0.85 20.73 4.83
CA ALA A 229 1.74 19.90 4.03
C ALA A 229 1.29 19.97 2.57
N ALA A 230 2.24 19.99 1.64
CA ALA A 230 1.95 19.98 0.20
C ALA A 230 2.93 19.04 -0.50
N GLY A 231 2.49 18.41 -1.59
CA GLY A 231 3.34 17.48 -2.32
C GLY A 231 2.81 17.18 -3.72
N ALA A 232 3.68 16.51 -4.48
CA ALA A 232 3.37 16.01 -5.80
C ALA A 232 4.05 14.65 -6.03
N ASP A 233 3.43 13.78 -6.81
CA ASP A 233 4.08 12.60 -7.36
C ASP A 233 3.74 12.38 -8.83
N ILE A 234 4.62 11.69 -9.53
CA ILE A 234 4.41 11.17 -10.87
C ILE A 234 4.63 9.67 -10.84
N ARG A 235 3.77 8.93 -11.53
CA ARG A 235 3.79 7.49 -11.67
C ARG A 235 3.66 7.12 -13.12
N ARG A 236 4.43 6.13 -13.56
CA ARG A 236 4.39 5.60 -14.92
C ARG A 236 4.32 4.10 -14.90
N GLU A 237 3.53 3.56 -15.80
CA GLU A 237 3.38 2.13 -16.06
C GLU A 237 3.54 1.86 -17.54
N ASP A 238 4.41 0.91 -17.86
CA ASP A 238 4.47 0.26 -19.18
C ASP A 238 3.99 -1.18 -19.02
N SER A 239 2.97 -1.58 -19.76
CA SER A 239 2.36 -2.91 -19.68
C SER A 239 1.78 -3.36 -21.02
N GLY A 240 1.07 -4.47 -21.05
CA GLY A 240 0.33 -4.94 -22.21
C GLY A 240 1.01 -6.09 -22.95
N THR A 241 0.78 -6.18 -24.25
CA THR A 241 1.36 -7.20 -25.10
C THR A 241 2.32 -6.59 -26.12
N VAL A 242 3.20 -7.40 -26.71
CA VAL A 242 4.12 -6.95 -27.80
C VAL A 242 3.37 -6.24 -28.93
N ALA A 243 2.15 -6.69 -29.24
CA ALA A 243 1.32 -6.10 -30.28
C ALA A 243 0.50 -4.87 -29.82
N SER A 244 0.28 -4.72 -28.52
CA SER A 244 -0.56 -3.66 -27.95
C SER A 244 0.01 -3.22 -26.61
N LYS A 245 1.10 -2.46 -26.66
CA LYS A 245 1.71 -1.85 -25.49
C LYS A 245 0.76 -0.79 -24.90
N VAL A 246 0.61 -0.80 -23.59
CA VAL A 246 -0.12 0.20 -22.82
C VAL A 246 0.88 0.99 -22.00
N GLU A 247 0.83 2.31 -22.10
CA GLU A 247 1.60 3.24 -21.30
C GLU A 247 0.62 4.12 -20.53
N LYS A 248 0.82 4.27 -19.21
CA LYS A 248 0.04 5.18 -18.38
C LYS A 248 0.98 6.10 -17.63
N GLU A 249 0.58 7.36 -17.49
CA GLU A 249 1.25 8.33 -16.65
C GLU A 249 0.21 9.03 -15.78
N ALA A 250 0.41 9.01 -14.46
CA ALA A 250 -0.42 9.74 -13.52
C ALA A 250 0.42 10.78 -12.80
N VAL A 251 -0.08 12.01 -12.74
CA VAL A 251 0.50 13.10 -11.94
C VAL A 251 -0.49 13.49 -10.87
N ARG A 252 -0.04 13.51 -9.62
CA ARG A 252 -0.86 13.86 -8.46
C ARG A 252 -0.27 15.05 -7.72
N TYR A 253 -1.16 15.91 -7.24
CA TYR A 253 -0.87 17.00 -6.32
C TYR A 253 -1.76 16.89 -5.09
N GLY A 254 -1.25 17.29 -3.94
CA GLY A 254 -2.07 17.29 -2.73
C GLY A 254 -1.60 18.31 -1.71
N VAL A 255 -2.55 18.79 -0.93
CA VAL A 255 -2.33 19.67 0.20
C VAL A 255 -3.19 19.24 1.36
N THR A 256 -2.64 19.30 2.58
CA THR A 256 -3.41 19.11 3.82
C THR A 256 -3.20 20.30 4.74
N PHE A 257 -4.20 20.56 5.56
CA PHE A 257 -4.20 21.58 6.60
C PHE A 257 -4.68 20.98 7.92
N ALA A 258 -3.83 20.98 8.93
CA ALA A 258 -4.16 20.60 10.30
C ALA A 258 -4.69 21.84 11.05
N ALA A 259 -6.02 21.95 11.19
CA ALA A 259 -6.63 23.09 11.89
C ALA A 259 -6.29 23.05 13.40
N ASN A 260 -6.12 21.85 13.97
CA ASN A 260 -5.63 21.59 15.30
C ASN A 260 -5.15 20.11 15.37
N ASP A 261 -4.77 19.64 16.56
CA ASP A 261 -4.25 18.29 16.78
C ASP A 261 -5.23 17.16 16.41
N ASN A 262 -6.52 17.48 16.30
CA ASN A 262 -7.57 16.50 16.05
C ASN A 262 -8.24 16.65 14.69
N LEU A 263 -8.27 17.85 14.11
CA LEU A 263 -9.04 18.17 12.89
C LEU A 263 -8.11 18.52 11.74
N SER A 264 -8.26 17.82 10.64
CA SER A 264 -7.51 18.06 9.40
C SER A 264 -8.40 18.08 8.16
N PHE A 265 -7.95 18.79 7.14
CA PHE A 265 -8.58 18.91 5.84
C PHE A 265 -7.58 18.57 4.76
N GLY A 266 -8.03 17.99 3.65
CA GLY A 266 -7.19 17.65 2.52
C GLY A 266 -7.88 17.89 1.19
N LEU A 267 -7.07 18.26 0.21
CA LEU A 267 -7.45 18.38 -1.19
C LEU A 267 -6.35 17.72 -2.02
N SER A 268 -6.73 16.85 -2.95
CA SER A 268 -5.82 16.34 -3.97
C SER A 268 -6.45 16.34 -5.34
N TYR A 269 -5.60 16.50 -6.34
CA TYR A 269 -5.93 16.42 -7.76
C TYR A 269 -5.00 15.42 -8.42
N GLN A 270 -5.52 14.61 -9.32
CA GLN A 270 -4.76 13.71 -10.14
C GLN A 270 -5.26 13.75 -11.58
N GLU A 271 -4.32 13.71 -12.51
CA GLU A 271 -4.55 13.53 -13.94
C GLU A 271 -3.82 12.26 -14.39
N THR A 272 -4.49 11.43 -15.18
CA THR A 272 -3.92 10.20 -15.75
C THR A 272 -4.06 10.20 -17.25
N GLU A 273 -2.92 10.10 -17.94
CA GLU A 273 -2.84 9.87 -19.38
C GLU A 273 -2.70 8.38 -19.67
N LYS A 274 -3.27 7.93 -20.80
CA LYS A 274 -3.13 6.57 -21.30
C LYS A 274 -2.80 6.58 -22.79
N LYS A 275 -1.83 5.73 -23.18
CA LYS A 275 -1.53 5.43 -24.58
C LYS A 275 -1.67 3.94 -24.82
N THR A 276 -2.23 3.54 -25.94
CA THR A 276 -2.32 2.16 -26.38
C THR A 276 -1.72 2.04 -27.78
N ALA A 277 -0.73 1.17 -27.96
CA ALA A 277 0.04 1.03 -29.19
C ALA A 277 0.61 2.38 -29.71
N GLY A 278 1.07 3.24 -28.77
CA GLY A 278 1.61 4.57 -29.07
C GLY A 278 0.58 5.66 -29.36
N VAL A 279 -0.71 5.34 -29.34
CA VAL A 279 -1.79 6.32 -29.58
C VAL A 279 -2.35 6.77 -28.24
N LYS A 280 -2.30 8.10 -27.97
CA LYS A 280 -2.89 8.70 -26.77
C LYS A 280 -4.42 8.56 -26.81
N SER A 281 -5.03 8.18 -25.69
CA SER A 281 -6.49 8.26 -25.50
C SER A 281 -6.96 9.70 -25.70
N ALA A 282 -8.16 9.85 -26.23
CA ALA A 282 -8.71 11.16 -26.50
C ALA A 282 -9.05 11.94 -25.22
N ASN A 283 -9.26 11.23 -24.11
CA ASN A 283 -9.66 11.80 -22.85
C ASN A 283 -8.67 11.34 -21.77
N ASP A 284 -8.17 12.29 -21.02
CA ASP A 284 -7.43 12.04 -19.78
C ASP A 284 -8.44 11.84 -18.66
N GLU A 285 -8.12 10.95 -17.73
CA GLU A 285 -8.92 10.76 -16.51
C GLU A 285 -8.46 11.77 -15.48
N GLU A 286 -9.39 12.56 -14.94
CA GLU A 286 -9.10 13.55 -13.91
C GLU A 286 -9.84 13.21 -12.63
N THR A 287 -9.19 13.36 -11.49
CA THR A 287 -9.77 13.08 -10.17
C THR A 287 -9.50 14.23 -9.21
N ILE A 288 -10.57 14.72 -8.56
CA ILE A 288 -10.49 15.64 -7.43
C ILE A 288 -10.96 14.90 -6.18
N LEU A 289 -10.16 14.93 -5.11
CA LEU A 289 -10.51 14.37 -3.81
C LEU A 289 -10.48 15.44 -2.75
N VAL A 290 -11.56 15.55 -1.97
CA VAL A 290 -11.65 16.38 -0.77
C VAL A 290 -11.87 15.48 0.44
N GLY A 291 -11.13 15.73 1.52
CA GLY A 291 -11.22 14.95 2.74
C GLY A 291 -11.24 15.78 4.02
N VAL A 292 -11.91 15.27 5.03
CA VAL A 292 -11.90 15.78 6.40
C VAL A 292 -11.63 14.62 7.35
N GLY A 293 -10.62 14.78 8.21
CA GLY A 293 -10.27 13.78 9.23
C GLY A 293 -10.42 14.35 10.63
N TYR A 294 -10.97 13.56 11.55
CA TYR A 294 -11.05 13.89 12.97
C TYR A 294 -10.59 12.72 13.85
N ASN A 295 -9.71 13.01 14.79
CA ASN A 295 -9.17 12.03 15.74
C ASN A 295 -9.74 12.27 17.15
N PHE A 296 -10.45 11.29 17.70
CA PHE A 296 -11.02 11.31 19.04
C PHE A 296 -10.09 10.70 20.12
N GLY A 297 -8.77 10.65 19.86
CA GLY A 297 -7.82 10.09 20.83
C GLY A 297 -7.74 8.55 20.79
N GLY A 298 -7.75 7.96 19.61
CA GLY A 298 -7.68 6.51 19.38
C GLY A 298 -8.72 5.98 18.40
N LEU A 299 -9.81 6.75 18.21
CA LEU A 299 -10.78 6.54 17.14
C LEU A 299 -10.62 7.66 16.11
N GLY A 300 -10.23 7.33 14.88
CA GLY A 300 -10.24 8.21 13.71
C GLY A 300 -11.57 8.13 12.98
N ILE A 301 -12.03 9.26 12.46
CA ILE A 301 -13.15 9.33 11.51
C ILE A 301 -12.70 10.17 10.33
N ASP A 302 -12.81 9.61 9.11
CA ASP A 302 -12.50 10.27 7.86
C ASP A 302 -13.76 10.37 7.00
N LEU A 303 -13.98 11.53 6.41
CA LEU A 303 -14.98 11.79 5.39
C LEU A 303 -14.28 12.17 4.10
N ASN A 304 -14.54 11.46 3.02
CA ASN A 304 -13.94 11.72 1.72
C ASN A 304 -15.02 11.83 0.65
N TYR A 305 -14.80 12.75 -0.28
CA TYR A 305 -15.57 12.88 -1.50
C TYR A 305 -14.61 12.99 -2.68
N ALA A 306 -14.85 12.19 -3.72
CA ALA A 306 -14.09 12.24 -4.95
C ALA A 306 -15.03 12.41 -6.15
N GLN A 307 -14.61 13.24 -7.11
CA GLN A 307 -15.16 13.35 -8.44
C GLN A 307 -14.10 12.86 -9.43
N VAL A 308 -14.53 12.02 -10.38
CA VAL A 308 -13.69 11.48 -11.44
C VAL A 308 -14.35 11.83 -12.77
N ASP A 309 -13.65 12.56 -13.61
CA ASP A 309 -14.08 12.87 -14.96
C ASP A 309 -13.41 11.90 -15.94
N ASN A 310 -14.14 11.47 -16.97
CA ASN A 310 -13.69 10.50 -17.99
C ASN A 310 -13.17 9.17 -17.41
N LEU A 311 -13.86 8.60 -16.45
CA LEU A 311 -13.49 7.35 -15.78
C LEU A 311 -13.07 6.25 -16.77
N GLY A 312 -11.87 5.70 -16.58
CA GLY A 312 -11.27 4.71 -17.46
C GLY A 312 -10.91 5.26 -18.85
N HIS A 313 -10.70 6.58 -18.98
CA HIS A 313 -10.43 7.31 -20.24
C HIS A 313 -11.60 7.29 -21.23
N THR A 314 -12.82 7.13 -20.74
CA THR A 314 -14.04 7.09 -21.53
C THR A 314 -14.72 8.45 -21.48
N ALA A 315 -14.95 9.07 -22.64
CA ALA A 315 -15.61 10.39 -22.74
C ALA A 315 -16.99 10.39 -22.06
N ASN A 316 -17.26 11.41 -21.26
CA ASN A 316 -18.52 11.63 -20.56
C ASN A 316 -18.95 10.44 -19.67
N LYS A 317 -18.01 9.64 -19.21
CA LYS A 317 -18.21 8.66 -18.15
C LYS A 317 -17.62 9.23 -16.87
N ASP A 318 -18.43 9.96 -16.14
CA ASP A 318 -18.04 10.61 -14.91
C ASP A 318 -18.51 9.78 -13.71
N ALA A 319 -17.85 9.96 -12.58
CA ALA A 319 -18.22 9.25 -11.35
C ALA A 319 -18.02 10.14 -10.12
N GLU A 320 -18.90 9.96 -9.15
CA GLU A 320 -18.80 10.56 -7.83
C GLU A 320 -18.71 9.48 -6.78
N PHE A 321 -17.86 9.68 -5.79
CA PHE A 321 -17.64 8.74 -4.69
C PHE A 321 -17.73 9.48 -3.36
N PHE A 322 -18.37 8.84 -2.40
CA PHE A 322 -18.44 9.29 -1.03
C PHE A 322 -18.01 8.17 -0.09
N GLN A 323 -17.18 8.48 0.88
CA GLN A 323 -16.74 7.52 1.90
C GLN A 323 -16.79 8.13 3.29
N ILE A 324 -17.32 7.36 4.24
CA ILE A 324 -17.11 7.56 5.68
C ILE A 324 -16.32 6.37 6.19
N ARG A 325 -15.18 6.64 6.84
CA ARG A 325 -14.36 5.59 7.45
C ARG A 325 -14.17 5.88 8.92
N THR A 326 -14.29 4.84 9.74
CA THR A 326 -13.87 4.87 11.15
C THR A 326 -12.75 3.85 11.33
N ILE A 327 -11.70 4.23 12.04
CA ILE A 327 -10.58 3.35 12.37
C ILE A 327 -10.23 3.46 13.83
N GLN A 328 -10.14 2.32 14.51
CA GLN A 328 -9.68 2.21 15.89
C GLN A 328 -8.45 1.32 15.96
N LYS A 329 -7.37 1.82 16.56
CA LYS A 329 -6.10 1.09 16.76
C LYS A 329 -5.96 0.66 18.23
N PHE A 330 -5.32 -0.49 18.48
CA PHE A 330 -5.04 -1.03 19.82
C PHE A 330 -3.68 -1.72 19.90
#